data_60550ede4bfc48b7049164d73c02d9dc
#
_entry.id   60550ede4bfc48b7049164d73c02d9dc
#
_cell.length_a   1.000
_cell.length_b   1.000
_cell.length_c   1.000
_cell.angle_alpha   90.00
_cell.angle_beta   90.00
_cell.angle_gamma   90.00
#
_symmetry.space_group_name_H-M   'P 1'
#
loop_
_entity.id
_entity.type
_entity.pdbx_description
1 polymer ?
#
loop_
_entity_poly.entity_id
_entity_poly.type
_entity_poly.pdbx_seq_one_letter_code
_entity_poly.pdbx_strand_id
1 'polypeptide(L)'
;MPVIPSRADVVIIGGGIIGCSIAYHLTKLGIKDVLLLERRQLTCGTTWHAAGLLPLFNLSYSVGKLHQYSVGLYPTLEAETGLHAGFSQVTNIRLATTKDRMDEYNYY
;
A
#
# COMPACT_ATOMS: atom_id res chain seq x y z
N MET A 1 5.60 15.70 25.54
CA MET A 1 5.96 15.49 24.11
C MET A 1 6.77 14.21 24.03
N PRO A 2 6.56 13.37 23.02
CA PRO A 2 7.44 12.22 22.82
C PRO A 2 8.87 12.72 22.59
N VAL A 3 9.83 12.07 23.24
CA VAL A 3 11.25 12.39 23.04
C VAL A 3 11.67 11.77 21.71
N ILE A 4 12.02 12.62 20.75
CA ILE A 4 12.55 12.16 19.47
C ILE A 4 13.99 11.69 19.72
N PRO A 5 14.36 10.44 19.34
CA PRO A 5 15.72 9.97 19.48
C PRO A 5 16.69 10.80 18.63
N SER A 6 17.91 10.98 19.11
CA SER A 6 18.95 11.73 18.39
C SER A 6 19.55 10.98 17.22
N ARG A 7 19.25 9.68 17.09
CA ARG A 7 19.76 8.78 16.05
C ARG A 7 18.73 7.71 15.75
N ALA A 8 18.66 7.32 14.49
CA ALA A 8 17.96 6.12 13.99
C ALA A 8 18.68 5.62 12.74
N ASP A 9 18.61 4.31 12.45
CA ASP A 9 19.18 3.74 11.23
C ASP A 9 18.38 4.18 9.99
N VAL A 10 17.05 4.27 10.13
CA VAL A 10 16.16 4.74 9.07
C VAL A 10 15.16 5.73 9.62
N VAL A 11 15.02 6.87 8.95
CA VAL A 11 14.00 7.89 9.26
C VAL A 11 13.02 7.99 8.12
N ILE A 12 11.73 7.78 8.42
CA ILE A 12 10.62 7.90 7.47
C ILE A 12 9.85 9.16 7.80
N ILE A 13 9.70 10.06 6.84
CA ILE A 13 8.94 11.31 6.99
C ILE A 13 7.57 11.16 6.31
N GLY A 14 6.52 11.18 7.12
CA GLY A 14 5.13 11.04 6.69
C GLY A 14 4.50 9.70 7.10
N GLY A 15 3.44 9.78 7.90
CA GLY A 15 2.68 8.64 8.42
C GLY A 15 1.43 8.31 7.59
N GLY A 16 1.47 8.49 6.28
CA GLY A 16 0.47 7.97 5.36
C GLY A 16 0.66 6.49 5.06
N ILE A 17 -0.18 5.90 4.18
CA ILE A 17 -0.10 4.48 3.83
C ILE A 17 1.29 4.07 3.33
N ILE A 18 1.97 4.94 2.57
CA ILE A 18 3.30 4.65 2.04
C ILE A 18 4.32 4.58 3.18
N GLY A 19 4.37 5.58 4.06
CA GLY A 19 5.32 5.58 5.18
C GLY A 19 5.08 4.43 6.16
N CYS A 20 3.83 4.15 6.48
CA CYS A 20 3.46 3.01 7.33
C CYS A 20 3.85 1.67 6.67
N SER A 21 3.62 1.53 5.36
CA SER A 21 4.00 0.33 4.61
C SER A 21 5.52 0.15 4.57
N ILE A 22 6.29 1.22 4.36
CA ILE A 22 7.76 1.16 4.39
C ILE A 22 8.24 0.72 5.78
N ALA A 23 7.73 1.34 6.86
CA ALA A 23 8.09 0.96 8.23
C ALA A 23 7.80 -0.52 8.49
N TYR A 24 6.61 -1.00 8.13
CA TYR A 24 6.19 -2.39 8.26
C TYR A 24 7.15 -3.34 7.54
N HIS A 25 7.47 -3.07 6.26
CA HIS A 25 8.33 -3.96 5.48
C HIS A 25 9.78 -3.92 5.93
N LEU A 26 10.30 -2.77 6.35
CA LEU A 26 11.65 -2.67 6.92
C LEU A 26 11.78 -3.52 8.18
N THR A 27 10.80 -3.47 9.08
CA THR A 27 10.80 -4.29 10.29
C THR A 27 10.69 -5.78 9.98
N LYS A 28 9.89 -6.15 8.99
CA LYS A 28 9.82 -7.55 8.49
C LYS A 28 11.14 -8.04 7.89
N LEU A 29 11.91 -7.15 7.28
CA LEU A 29 13.26 -7.42 6.76
C LEU A 29 14.35 -7.42 7.86
N GLY A 30 13.97 -7.23 9.12
CA GLY A 30 14.88 -7.29 10.26
C GLY A 30 15.51 -5.95 10.65
N ILE A 31 15.18 -4.84 9.99
CA ILE A 31 15.63 -3.51 10.36
C ILE A 31 14.73 -3.01 11.49
N LYS A 32 15.28 -2.90 12.70
CA LYS A 32 14.51 -2.60 13.92
C LYS A 32 14.56 -1.14 14.35
N ASP A 33 15.64 -0.43 14.02
CA ASP A 33 15.82 0.97 14.39
C ASP A 33 15.25 1.89 13.30
N VAL A 34 13.92 1.91 13.22
CA VAL A 34 13.14 2.71 12.26
C VAL A 34 12.33 3.76 12.99
N LEU A 35 12.56 5.03 12.67
CA LEU A 35 11.81 6.18 13.18
C LEU A 35 10.85 6.70 12.13
N LEU A 36 9.54 6.66 12.40
CA LEU A 36 8.53 7.29 11.59
C LEU A 36 8.09 8.61 12.22
N LEU A 37 8.22 9.68 11.46
CA LEU A 37 7.82 11.03 11.86
C LEU A 37 6.55 11.45 11.13
N GLU A 38 5.51 11.78 11.88
CA GLU A 38 4.26 12.35 11.35
C GLU A 38 3.93 13.63 12.14
N ARG A 39 3.63 14.70 11.41
CA ARG A 39 3.34 16.00 12.04
C ARG A 39 1.95 16.11 12.68
N ARG A 40 1.04 15.21 12.32
CA ARG A 40 -0.35 15.19 12.81
C ARG A 40 -0.72 13.76 13.23
N GLN A 41 -1.86 13.26 12.73
CA GLN A 41 -2.31 11.88 12.93
C GLN A 41 -1.89 11.01 11.74
N LEU A 42 -1.63 9.74 11.99
CA LEU A 42 -1.40 8.77 10.92
C LEU A 42 -2.57 8.80 9.94
N THR A 43 -2.25 8.70 8.66
CA THR A 43 -3.22 8.64 7.54
C THR A 43 -4.08 9.89 7.29
N CYS A 44 -3.92 10.97 8.04
CA CYS A 44 -4.77 12.17 7.94
C CYS A 44 -4.56 13.01 6.66
N GLY A 45 -3.55 12.69 5.85
CA GLY A 45 -3.26 13.37 4.58
C GLY A 45 -3.96 12.71 3.39
N THR A 46 -3.21 12.54 2.30
CA THR A 46 -3.71 11.96 1.03
C THR A 46 -4.34 10.57 1.20
N THR A 47 -3.85 9.77 2.14
CA THR A 47 -4.39 8.43 2.44
C THR A 47 -5.88 8.48 2.79
N TRP A 48 -6.30 9.43 3.59
CA TRP A 48 -7.71 9.62 3.97
C TRP A 48 -8.61 9.97 2.77
N HIS A 49 -8.06 10.58 1.73
CA HIS A 49 -8.79 11.01 0.54
C HIS A 49 -8.79 9.96 -0.58
N ALA A 50 -8.15 8.82 -0.38
CA ALA A 50 -8.09 7.75 -1.38
C ALA A 50 -9.44 7.06 -1.54
N ALA A 51 -9.77 6.64 -2.77
CA ALA A 51 -11.01 5.92 -3.08
C ALA A 51 -11.05 4.49 -2.50
N GLY A 52 -9.93 3.98 -1.99
CA GLY A 52 -9.84 2.65 -1.40
C GLY A 52 -9.90 1.50 -2.40
N LEU A 53 -9.64 1.76 -3.68
CA LEU A 53 -9.62 0.74 -4.72
C LEU A 53 -8.21 0.15 -4.90
N LEU A 54 -8.13 -1.17 -4.95
CA LEU A 54 -6.90 -1.93 -5.20
C LEU A 54 -7.03 -2.74 -6.51
N PRO A 55 -6.91 -2.09 -7.69
CA PRO A 55 -7.05 -2.78 -8.96
C PRO A 55 -5.82 -3.64 -9.24
N LEU A 56 -6.02 -4.88 -9.71
CA LEU A 56 -4.91 -5.73 -10.17
C LEU A 56 -4.41 -5.33 -11.55
N PHE A 57 -5.31 -4.87 -12.41
CA PHE A 57 -4.96 -4.49 -13.76
C PHE A 57 -4.23 -3.14 -13.80
N ASN A 58 -3.05 -3.12 -14.41
CA ASN A 58 -2.30 -1.91 -14.69
C ASN A 58 -1.50 -2.09 -15.99
N LEU A 59 -1.46 -1.05 -16.85
CA LEU A 59 -0.71 -1.05 -18.11
C LEU A 59 0.82 -1.02 -17.92
N SER A 60 1.30 -0.72 -16.72
CA SER A 60 2.71 -0.83 -16.35
C SER A 60 2.96 -2.17 -15.66
N TYR A 61 3.84 -2.99 -16.22
CA TYR A 61 4.23 -4.28 -15.62
C TYR A 61 4.72 -4.12 -14.17
N SER A 62 5.60 -3.15 -13.91
CA SER A 62 6.16 -2.94 -12.56
C SER A 62 5.09 -2.52 -11.54
N VAL A 63 4.17 -1.63 -11.95
CA VAL A 63 3.06 -1.22 -11.10
C VAL A 63 2.07 -2.37 -10.90
N GLY A 64 1.80 -3.17 -11.94
CA GLY A 64 0.99 -4.37 -11.84
C GLY A 64 1.53 -5.37 -10.81
N LYS A 65 2.85 -5.60 -10.80
CA LYS A 65 3.51 -6.45 -9.79
C LYS A 65 3.37 -5.90 -8.37
N LEU A 66 3.50 -4.59 -8.20
CA LEU A 66 3.28 -3.94 -6.91
C LEU A 66 1.83 -4.08 -6.43
N HIS A 67 0.86 -3.89 -7.33
CA HIS A 67 -0.56 -4.11 -7.02
C HIS A 67 -0.84 -5.57 -6.63
N GLN A 68 -0.28 -6.52 -7.36
CA GLN A 68 -0.42 -7.95 -7.07
C GLN A 68 0.09 -8.30 -5.68
N TYR A 69 1.27 -7.78 -5.31
CA TYR A 69 1.81 -7.94 -3.97
C TYR A 69 0.89 -7.32 -2.90
N SER A 70 0.43 -6.10 -3.12
CA SER A 70 -0.43 -5.38 -2.18
C SER A 70 -1.76 -6.11 -1.95
N VAL A 71 -2.42 -6.56 -3.03
CA VAL A 71 -3.69 -7.31 -2.93
C VAL A 71 -3.49 -8.63 -2.18
N GLY A 72 -2.34 -9.30 -2.36
CA GLY A 72 -1.99 -10.51 -1.61
C GLY A 72 -1.70 -10.26 -0.12
N LEU A 73 -1.20 -9.06 0.22
CA LEU A 73 -0.88 -8.69 1.59
C LEU A 73 -2.13 -8.37 2.44
N TYR A 74 -3.10 -7.64 1.88
CA TYR A 74 -4.25 -7.15 2.64
C TYR A 74 -5.02 -8.22 3.42
N PRO A 75 -5.31 -9.42 2.87
CA PRO A 75 -5.98 -10.49 3.61
C PRO A 75 -5.19 -11.00 4.83
N THR A 76 -3.86 -10.86 4.84
CA THR A 76 -3.02 -11.34 5.93
C THR A 76 -2.93 -10.37 7.10
N LEU A 77 -3.22 -9.08 6.86
CA LEU A 77 -3.05 -8.03 7.86
C LEU A 77 -3.92 -8.23 9.09
N GLU A 78 -5.14 -8.73 8.94
CA GLU A 78 -6.03 -8.98 10.07
C GLU A 78 -5.47 -10.06 11.00
N ALA A 79 -4.96 -11.14 10.43
CA ALA A 79 -4.32 -12.21 11.20
C ALA A 79 -3.05 -11.76 11.91
N GLU A 80 -2.30 -10.84 11.31
CA GLU A 80 -1.04 -10.34 11.86
C GLU A 80 -1.24 -9.25 12.92
N THR A 81 -2.25 -8.39 12.75
CA THR A 81 -2.44 -7.18 13.58
C THR A 81 -3.60 -7.28 14.56
N GLY A 82 -4.52 -8.22 14.37
CA GLY A 82 -5.80 -8.31 15.10
C GLY A 82 -6.79 -7.21 14.71
N LEU A 83 -6.53 -6.42 13.66
CA LEU A 83 -7.37 -5.33 13.20
C LEU A 83 -7.85 -5.60 11.77
N HIS A 84 -9.15 -5.48 11.53
CA HIS A 84 -9.73 -5.63 10.20
C HIS A 84 -9.29 -4.46 9.29
N ALA A 85 -8.65 -4.78 8.18
CA ALA A 85 -8.12 -3.79 7.24
C ALA A 85 -9.19 -3.14 6.34
N GLY A 86 -10.46 -3.55 6.47
CA GLY A 86 -11.55 -3.09 5.59
C GLY A 86 -11.43 -3.63 4.16
N PHE A 87 -10.58 -4.64 3.92
CA PHE A 87 -10.39 -5.21 2.60
C PHE A 87 -11.51 -6.20 2.28
N SER A 88 -12.13 -6.01 1.11
CA SER A 88 -13.11 -6.94 0.55
C SER A 88 -12.75 -7.23 -0.90
N GLN A 89 -12.50 -8.48 -1.22
CA GLN A 89 -12.17 -8.88 -2.58
C GLN A 89 -13.45 -8.92 -3.43
N VAL A 90 -13.51 -8.02 -4.40
CA VAL A 90 -14.61 -7.90 -5.35
C VAL A 90 -14.08 -7.96 -6.79
N THR A 91 -14.98 -8.14 -7.75
CA THR A 91 -14.61 -8.18 -9.17
C THR A 91 -14.39 -6.78 -9.74
N ASN A 92 -13.36 -6.62 -10.54
CA ASN A 92 -13.18 -5.46 -11.41
C ASN A 92 -13.55 -5.86 -12.85
N ILE A 93 -14.51 -5.17 -13.45
CA ILE A 93 -14.96 -5.42 -14.82
C ILE A 93 -14.51 -4.26 -15.70
N ARG A 94 -13.87 -4.57 -16.82
CA ARG A 94 -13.48 -3.59 -17.83
C ARG A 94 -14.16 -3.91 -19.15
N LEU A 95 -14.70 -2.89 -19.81
CA LEU A 95 -15.39 -3.03 -21.08
C LEU A 95 -14.45 -2.60 -22.22
N ALA A 96 -14.30 -3.46 -23.21
CA ALA A 96 -13.64 -3.14 -24.46
C ALA A 96 -14.71 -2.83 -25.50
N THR A 97 -14.79 -1.59 -25.96
CA THR A 97 -15.74 -1.14 -26.98
C THR A 97 -15.19 -1.23 -28.39
N THR A 98 -13.90 -1.51 -28.53
CA THR A 98 -13.21 -1.68 -29.80
C THR A 98 -12.33 -2.93 -29.79
N LYS A 99 -12.02 -3.46 -30.98
CA LYS A 99 -11.12 -4.61 -31.12
C LYS A 99 -9.73 -4.27 -30.55
N ASP A 100 -9.20 -3.11 -30.87
CA ASP A 100 -7.88 -2.68 -30.40
C ASP A 100 -7.80 -2.64 -28.86
N ARG A 101 -8.87 -2.20 -28.20
CA ARG A 101 -8.94 -2.21 -26.73
C ARG A 101 -9.01 -3.63 -26.16
N MET A 102 -9.67 -4.54 -26.84
CA MET A 102 -9.70 -5.95 -26.46
C MET A 102 -8.33 -6.60 -26.63
N ASP A 103 -7.65 -6.32 -27.74
CA ASP A 103 -6.30 -6.82 -28.01
C ASP A 103 -5.31 -6.32 -26.95
N GLU A 104 -5.41 -5.04 -26.55
CA GLU A 104 -4.63 -4.48 -25.44
C GLU A 104 -4.88 -5.23 -24.12
N TYR A 105 -6.13 -5.53 -23.78
CA TYR A 105 -6.45 -6.25 -22.54
C TYR A 105 -5.96 -7.70 -22.55
N ASN A 106 -5.90 -8.33 -23.70
CA ASN A 106 -5.37 -9.68 -23.84
C ASN A 106 -3.83 -9.74 -23.77
N TYR A 107 -3.15 -8.61 -23.96
CA TYR A 107 -1.69 -8.51 -23.89
C TYR A 107 -1.18 -8.46 -22.44
N TYR A 108 -1.99 -7.97 -21.52
CA TYR A 108 -1.64 -7.79 -20.10
C TYR A 108 -2.34 -8.80 -19.19
#